data_6a59ae63a75ceb7c560a53cfbed98613
#
_entry.id   6a59ae63a75ceb7c560a53cfbed98613
#
_cell.length_a   1.000
_cell.length_b   1.000
_cell.length_c   1.000
_cell.angle_alpha   90.00
_cell.angle_beta   90.00
_cell.angle_gamma   90.00
#
_symmetry.space_group_name_H-M   'P 1'
#
loop_
_entity.id
_entity.type
_entity.pdbx_description
1 polymer ?
#
loop_
_entity_poly.entity_id
_entity_poly.type
_entity_poly.pdbx_seq_one_letter_code
_entity_poly.pdbx_strand_id
1 'polypeptide(L)'
;MLMNNALIFFGVILLIGLCLVFYKYSHRNSLHENVDQLRKVIDIAFKEAEKPVISQNRLIKELKHHLGVNEKMALRLIGKARHENLLEVDHEQLKEKDKVYFKKTF
;
A
#
# COMPACT_ATOMS: atom_id res chain seq x y z
N MET A 1 -11.51 38.31 31.90
CA MET A 1 -12.34 37.66 30.85
C MET A 1 -11.61 37.49 29.54
N LEU A 2 -10.87 38.47 29.06
CA LEU A 2 -10.12 38.37 27.80
C LEU A 2 -8.97 37.35 27.85
N MET A 3 -8.35 37.13 29.02
CA MET A 3 -7.26 36.16 29.19
C MET A 3 -7.75 34.69 29.07
N ASN A 4 -8.95 34.41 29.55
CA ASN A 4 -9.49 33.03 29.50
C ASN A 4 -9.82 32.59 28.06
N ASN A 5 -10.30 33.54 27.23
CA ASN A 5 -10.57 33.22 25.82
C ASN A 5 -9.29 33.00 25.04
N ALA A 6 -8.21 33.74 25.33
CA ALA A 6 -6.92 33.53 24.70
C ALA A 6 -6.30 32.20 25.09
N LEU A 7 -6.44 31.78 26.34
CA LEU A 7 -5.95 30.46 26.82
C LEU A 7 -6.70 29.33 26.19
N ILE A 8 -8.03 29.43 26.05
CA ILE A 8 -8.86 28.43 25.39
C ILE A 8 -8.49 28.34 23.91
N PHE A 9 -8.29 29.46 23.25
CA PHE A 9 -7.89 29.54 21.85
C PHE A 9 -6.53 28.88 21.62
N PHE A 10 -5.58 29.17 22.51
CA PHE A 10 -4.23 28.58 22.45
C PHE A 10 -4.25 27.08 22.68
N GLY A 11 -5.08 26.60 23.62
CA GLY A 11 -5.25 25.19 23.89
C GLY A 11 -5.86 24.41 22.71
N VAL A 12 -6.84 25.04 22.02
CA VAL A 12 -7.45 24.44 20.83
C VAL A 12 -6.44 24.34 19.68
N ILE A 13 -5.63 25.37 19.46
CA ILE A 13 -4.59 25.37 18.43
C ILE A 13 -3.54 24.29 18.72
N LEU A 14 -3.12 24.15 19.98
CA LEU A 14 -2.19 23.10 20.41
C LEU A 14 -2.77 21.71 20.18
N LEU A 15 -4.04 21.49 20.49
CA LEU A 15 -4.73 20.23 20.26
C LEU A 15 -4.79 19.87 18.79
N ILE A 16 -5.12 20.81 17.93
CA ILE A 16 -5.15 20.62 16.47
C ILE A 16 -3.74 20.27 15.96
N GLY A 17 -2.72 20.98 16.42
CA GLY A 17 -1.33 20.71 16.07
C GLY A 17 -0.88 19.30 16.47
N LEU A 18 -1.22 18.88 17.69
CA LEU A 18 -0.92 17.55 18.18
C LEU A 18 -1.64 16.46 17.38
N CYS A 19 -2.91 16.67 17.04
CA CYS A 19 -3.68 15.76 16.22
C CYS A 19 -3.07 15.60 14.82
N LEU A 20 -2.61 16.68 14.21
CA LEU A 20 -1.95 16.65 12.90
C LEU A 20 -0.62 15.88 12.94
N VAL A 21 0.19 16.11 13.97
CA VAL A 21 1.45 15.39 14.17
C VAL A 21 1.18 13.90 14.41
N PHE A 22 0.20 13.60 15.25
CA PHE A 22 -0.20 12.23 15.55
C PHE A 22 -0.72 11.52 14.29
N TYR A 23 -1.49 12.20 13.47
CA TYR A 23 -1.98 11.69 12.20
C TYR A 23 -0.82 11.36 11.24
N LYS A 24 0.15 12.26 11.10
CA LYS A 24 1.34 12.02 10.28
C LYS A 24 2.16 10.84 10.78
N TYR A 25 2.33 10.73 12.10
CA TYR A 25 3.07 9.65 12.72
C TYR A 25 2.36 8.30 12.52
N SER A 26 1.06 8.28 12.73
CA SER A 26 0.22 7.10 12.51
C SER A 26 0.23 6.68 11.04
N HIS A 27 0.24 7.65 10.12
CA HIS A 27 0.30 7.38 8.69
C HIS A 27 1.66 6.79 8.27
N ARG A 28 2.77 7.22 8.89
CA ARG A 28 4.09 6.64 8.68
C ARG A 28 4.15 5.19 9.15
N ASN A 29 3.61 4.90 10.32
CA ASN A 29 3.57 3.54 10.85
C ASN A 29 2.69 2.63 10.00
N SER A 30 1.58 3.12 9.48
CA SER A 30 0.73 2.34 8.58
C SER A 30 1.41 2.05 7.24
N LEU A 31 2.31 2.93 6.77
CA LEU A 31 3.13 2.67 5.58
C LEU A 31 4.13 1.53 5.81
N HIS A 32 4.70 1.40 7.01
CA HIS A 32 5.58 0.30 7.38
C HIS A 32 4.81 -1.02 7.50
N GLU A 33 3.67 -0.99 8.17
CA GLU A 33 2.76 -2.14 8.26
C GLU A 33 2.27 -2.58 6.89
N ASN A 34 2.04 -1.63 5.97
CA ASN A 34 1.58 -1.92 4.62
C ASN A 34 2.59 -2.72 3.79
N VAL A 35 3.90 -2.54 4.01
CA VAL A 35 4.91 -3.34 3.30
C VAL A 35 4.84 -4.80 3.73
N ASP A 36 4.73 -5.07 5.01
CA ASP A 36 4.61 -6.44 5.53
C ASP A 36 3.29 -7.08 5.09
N GLN A 37 2.19 -6.34 5.15
CA GLN A 37 0.88 -6.80 4.66
C GLN A 37 0.91 -7.06 3.16
N LEU A 38 1.54 -6.17 2.40
CA LEU A 38 1.68 -6.31 0.96
C LEU A 38 2.47 -7.58 0.61
N ARG A 39 3.54 -7.85 1.33
CA ARG A 39 4.33 -9.07 1.18
C ARG A 39 3.49 -10.33 1.43
N LYS A 40 2.70 -10.33 2.50
CA LYS A 40 1.80 -11.45 2.83
C LYS A 40 0.74 -11.66 1.77
N VAL A 41 0.13 -10.59 1.28
CA VAL A 41 -0.91 -10.66 0.25
C VAL A 41 -0.33 -11.18 -1.07
N ILE A 42 0.85 -10.73 -1.44
CA ILE A 42 1.56 -11.22 -2.64
C ILE A 42 1.84 -12.71 -2.50
N ASP A 43 2.34 -13.15 -1.36
CA ASP A 43 2.60 -14.57 -1.10
C ASP A 43 1.33 -15.41 -1.21
N ILE A 44 0.23 -14.95 -0.64
CA ILE A 44 -1.07 -15.61 -0.72
C ILE A 44 -1.56 -15.66 -2.17
N ALA A 45 -1.44 -14.57 -2.91
CA ALA A 45 -1.87 -14.49 -4.31
C ALA A 45 -1.13 -15.51 -5.17
N PHE A 46 0.18 -15.65 -4.99
CA PHE A 46 0.97 -16.64 -5.72
C PHE A 46 0.63 -18.07 -5.31
N LYS A 47 0.36 -18.32 -4.03
CA LYS A 47 -0.06 -19.63 -3.54
C LYS A 47 -1.42 -20.04 -4.10
N GLU A 48 -2.39 -19.14 -4.11
CA GLU A 48 -3.73 -19.39 -4.66
C GLU A 48 -3.69 -19.63 -6.17
N ALA A 49 -2.82 -18.92 -6.87
CA ALA A 49 -2.64 -19.10 -8.31
C ALA A 49 -1.94 -20.41 -8.67
N GLU A 50 -1.20 -21.01 -7.74
CA GLU A 50 -0.38 -22.22 -7.94
C GLU A 50 0.61 -22.08 -9.11
N LYS A 51 0.99 -20.84 -9.43
CA LYS A 51 1.89 -20.53 -10.54
C LYS A 51 3.03 -19.63 -10.03
N PRO A 52 4.24 -19.79 -10.57
CA PRO A 52 5.36 -18.91 -10.22
C PRO A 52 5.22 -17.50 -10.79
N VAL A 53 4.35 -17.31 -11.79
CA VAL A 53 4.12 -16.05 -12.50
C VAL A 53 2.63 -15.79 -12.57
N ILE A 54 2.19 -14.59 -12.21
CA ILE A 54 0.80 -14.16 -12.32
C ILE A 54 0.70 -12.86 -13.11
N SER A 55 -0.44 -12.68 -13.79
CA SER A 55 -0.69 -11.45 -14.56
C SER A 55 -0.98 -10.28 -13.64
N GLN A 56 -0.71 -9.07 -14.12
CA GLN A 56 -1.01 -7.84 -13.40
C GLN A 56 -2.49 -7.74 -13.04
N ASN A 57 -3.39 -8.11 -13.97
CA ASN A 57 -4.83 -8.07 -13.75
C ASN A 57 -5.25 -8.99 -12.59
N ARG A 58 -4.69 -10.17 -12.52
CA ARG A 58 -4.97 -11.09 -11.42
C ARG A 58 -4.43 -10.57 -10.09
N LEU A 59 -3.23 -10.00 -10.10
CA LEU A 59 -2.64 -9.40 -8.91
C LEU A 59 -3.48 -8.23 -8.41
N ILE A 60 -3.99 -7.39 -9.30
CA ILE A 60 -4.92 -6.30 -8.96
C ILE A 60 -6.18 -6.87 -8.29
N LYS A 61 -6.78 -7.92 -8.83
CA LYS A 61 -7.95 -8.58 -8.23
C LYS A 61 -7.66 -9.09 -6.83
N GLU A 62 -6.53 -9.74 -6.62
CA GLU A 62 -6.13 -10.26 -5.32
C GLU A 62 -5.91 -9.15 -4.30
N LEU A 63 -5.26 -8.06 -4.70
CA LEU A 63 -5.06 -6.89 -3.84
C LEU A 63 -6.39 -6.23 -3.48
N LYS A 64 -7.30 -6.09 -4.44
CA LYS A 64 -8.65 -5.54 -4.19
C LYS A 64 -9.42 -6.42 -3.20
N HIS A 65 -9.32 -7.72 -3.35
CA HIS A 65 -10.04 -8.67 -2.51
C HIS A 65 -9.48 -8.70 -1.07
N HIS A 66 -8.17 -8.81 -0.92
CA HIS A 66 -7.55 -8.97 0.39
C HIS A 66 -7.39 -7.66 1.17
N LEU A 67 -7.17 -6.54 0.49
CA LEU A 67 -6.94 -5.24 1.11
C LEU A 67 -8.13 -4.30 1.01
N GLY A 68 -9.15 -4.64 0.23
CA GLY A 68 -10.33 -3.78 0.06
C GLY A 68 -10.02 -2.44 -0.61
N VAL A 69 -8.99 -2.39 -1.45
CA VAL A 69 -8.57 -1.18 -2.16
C VAL A 69 -9.18 -1.13 -3.57
N ASN A 70 -9.22 0.07 -4.17
CA ASN A 70 -9.65 0.21 -5.56
C ASN A 70 -8.50 -0.11 -6.54
N GLU A 71 -8.81 -0.16 -7.84
CA GLU A 71 -7.83 -0.48 -8.87
C GLU A 71 -6.63 0.49 -8.89
N LYS A 72 -6.89 1.77 -8.73
CA LYS A 72 -5.86 2.80 -8.71
C LYS A 72 -4.88 2.59 -7.55
N MET A 73 -5.40 2.28 -6.37
CA MET A 73 -4.58 2.01 -5.19
C MET A 73 -3.83 0.68 -5.34
N ALA A 74 -4.46 -0.33 -5.93
CA ALA A 74 -3.80 -1.61 -6.22
C ALA A 74 -2.61 -1.42 -7.16
N LEU A 75 -2.74 -0.60 -8.19
CA LEU A 75 -1.62 -0.25 -9.08
C LEU A 75 -0.49 0.45 -8.35
N ARG A 76 -0.80 1.36 -7.43
CA ARG A 76 0.20 2.03 -6.58
C ARG A 76 0.93 1.03 -5.69
N LEU A 77 0.20 0.08 -5.12
CA LEU A 77 0.77 -0.96 -4.27
C LEU A 77 1.69 -1.89 -5.06
N ILE A 78 1.34 -2.21 -6.29
CA ILE A 78 2.19 -2.98 -7.20
C ILE A 78 3.48 -2.22 -7.49
N GLY A 79 3.39 -0.92 -7.80
CA GLY A 79 4.54 -0.06 -8.00
C GLY A 79 5.45 0.00 -6.78
N LYS A 80 4.86 0.08 -5.59
CA LYS A 80 5.59 0.05 -4.33
C LYS A 80 6.26 -1.31 -4.10
N ALA A 81 5.57 -2.40 -4.39
CA ALA A 81 6.13 -3.75 -4.27
C ALA A 81 7.35 -3.94 -5.18
N ARG A 82 7.30 -3.39 -6.41
CA ARG A 82 8.43 -3.41 -7.32
C ARG A 82 9.60 -2.58 -6.78
N HIS A 83 9.32 -1.42 -6.22
CA HIS A 83 10.33 -0.55 -5.62
C HIS A 83 11.01 -1.22 -4.42
N GLU A 84 10.26 -1.96 -3.62
CA GLU A 84 10.77 -2.71 -2.47
C GLU A 84 11.34 -4.08 -2.85
N ASN A 85 11.45 -4.38 -4.13
CA ASN A 85 11.98 -5.64 -4.66
C ASN A 85 11.17 -6.88 -4.23
N LEU A 86 9.87 -6.73 -4.00
CA LEU A 86 8.98 -7.85 -3.70
C LEU A 86 8.48 -8.54 -4.97
N LEU A 87 8.44 -7.80 -6.07
CA LEU A 87 7.97 -8.27 -7.38
C LEU A 87 8.97 -7.90 -8.47
N GLU A 88 9.11 -8.79 -9.44
CA GLU A 88 9.85 -8.53 -10.68
C GLU A 88 8.95 -8.75 -11.89
N VAL A 89 9.16 -7.98 -12.95
CA VAL A 89 8.49 -8.20 -14.22
C VAL A 89 9.12 -9.41 -14.91
N ASP A 90 8.29 -10.34 -15.34
CA ASP A 90 8.75 -11.49 -16.12
C ASP A 90 8.86 -11.08 -17.59
N HIS A 91 10.09 -10.91 -18.06
CA HIS A 91 10.39 -10.48 -19.43
C HIS A 91 10.12 -11.58 -20.48
N GLU A 92 10.14 -12.84 -20.09
CA GLU A 92 9.86 -13.95 -21.00
C GLU A 92 8.41 -13.95 -21.47
N GLN A 93 7.49 -13.52 -20.62
CA GLN A 93 6.07 -13.47 -20.91
C GLN A 93 5.62 -12.15 -21.57
N LEU A 94 6.50 -11.15 -21.64
CA LEU A 94 6.22 -9.86 -22.30
C LEU A 94 5.98 -10.01 -23.81
N LYS A 95 6.32 -11.14 -24.41
CA LYS A 95 6.09 -11.43 -25.83
C LYS A 95 4.62 -11.69 -26.17
N GLU A 96 3.78 -11.93 -25.18
CA GLU A 96 2.34 -12.07 -25.37
C GLU A 96 1.65 -10.73 -25.13
N LYS A 97 1.34 -10.05 -26.22
CA LYS A 97 0.40 -8.92 -26.37
C LYS A 97 -0.06 -8.22 -25.07
N ASP A 98 0.55 -7.11 -24.72
CA ASP A 98 0.04 -6.10 -23.76
C ASP A 98 -0.28 -6.60 -22.34
N LYS A 99 0.09 -7.82 -22.00
CA LYS A 99 -0.08 -8.36 -20.66
C LYS A 99 1.23 -8.31 -19.90
N VAL A 100 1.23 -7.65 -18.76
CA VAL A 100 2.37 -7.62 -17.85
C VAL A 100 2.22 -8.75 -16.85
N TYR A 101 3.26 -9.56 -16.70
CA TYR A 101 3.32 -10.64 -15.73
C TYR A 101 4.39 -10.35 -14.69
N PHE A 102 4.10 -10.72 -13.45
CA PHE A 102 5.02 -10.54 -12.34
C PHE A 102 5.38 -11.88 -11.72
N LYS A 103 6.60 -11.96 -11.20
CA LYS A 103 7.04 -13.07 -10.39
C LYS A 103 7.46 -12.58 -9.00
N LYS A 104 7.30 -13.44 -8.02
CA LYS A 104 7.67 -13.17 -6.63
C LYS A 104 9.18 -13.29 -6.47
N THR A 105 9.80 -12.35 -5.75
CA THR A 105 11.25 -12.33 -5.52
C THR A 105 11.69 -13.01 -4.23
N PHE A 106 10.75 -13.34 -3.39
CA PHE A 106 11.03 -13.93 -2.06
C PHE A 106 10.47 -15.32 -1.87
#